data_78d3d5e801ff4c35d70b842a4403359c
#
_entry.id   78d3d5e801ff4c35d70b842a4403359c
#
_cell.length_a   1.000
_cell.length_b   1.000
_cell.length_c   1.000
_cell.angle_alpha   90.00
_cell.angle_beta   90.00
_cell.angle_gamma   90.00
#
_symmetry.space_group_name_H-M   'P 1'
#
loop_
_entity.id
_entity.type
_entity.pdbx_description
1 polymer ?
#
loop_
_entity_poly.entity_id
_entity_poly.type
_entity_poly.pdbx_seq_one_letter_code
_entity_poly.pdbx_strand_id
1 'polypeptide(L)'
;MRPTRSVPIAAVATASALVLAGCAGSPAAAPAADVAADPVYEGTLTVLTKFGGAPLEDYFEDIAAAYEKKHPDVDVELIQETDQSIKDKTKTLTASQALPDIYFTWTGDWAENFISGGLAADLTELIAPGTEWGDRFGEASLSAFESDGKYYGIPLYNNGKFMGYNKSAFADAGVEVPTTFDELIETCAPLRAAGYEPIAFGNKDGWPALHYLQQLFAYNVPSDTLRADFDPETAAWDHPGYEASLTQFQTLVNDCTDSGKGTNGVLYTTAQEALAGGRAAMYYQEVLEFDTVTAEGATLTTDDFGIFPLPVPDDADGDPEAIEGAPEGYLINARSPRAALAADFMKFATEPERAATLSSLPYGQPSTVVGAVTEQNSSKAVYEGIDRVNQASQLVAWLDTVTVPEVADAWLAGGEALISGSATPEEVLDSVRAANDGAK
;
A
#
# COMPACT_ATOMS: atom_id res chain seq x y z
N MET A 1 -51.03 -66.15 -8.23
CA MET A 1 -52.48 -66.17 -8.27
C MET A 1 -53.06 -65.48 -7.07
N ARG A 2 -53.58 -64.29 -7.23
CA ARG A 2 -54.67 -63.58 -6.57
C ARG A 2 -54.62 -62.12 -6.88
N PRO A 3 -55.80 -61.54 -7.13
CA PRO A 3 -55.88 -60.34 -7.94
C PRO A 3 -55.86 -59.01 -7.16
N THR A 4 -55.40 -57.96 -7.84
CA THR A 4 -55.40 -56.57 -7.43
C THR A 4 -56.82 -56.00 -7.45
N ARG A 5 -57.22 -55.31 -6.39
CA ARG A 5 -58.42 -54.48 -6.34
C ARG A 5 -58.01 -53.03 -6.50
N SER A 6 -58.47 -52.43 -7.58
CA SER A 6 -58.45 -51.03 -7.86
C SER A 6 -59.63 -50.32 -7.14
N VAL A 7 -59.32 -49.19 -6.46
CA VAL A 7 -60.28 -48.22 -5.90
C VAL A 7 -60.09 -46.88 -6.63
N PRO A 8 -61.14 -46.30 -7.18
CA PRO A 8 -61.03 -44.95 -7.81
C PRO A 8 -61.12 -43.84 -6.73
N ILE A 9 -60.19 -42.94 -6.73
CA ILE A 9 -60.25 -41.71 -5.94
C ILE A 9 -60.77 -40.59 -6.85
N ALA A 10 -61.91 -40.04 -6.46
CA ALA A 10 -62.51 -38.85 -7.10
C ALA A 10 -61.74 -37.62 -6.75
N ALA A 11 -61.27 -36.86 -7.76
CA ALA A 11 -60.59 -35.58 -7.61
C ALA A 11 -61.63 -34.47 -7.41
N VAL A 12 -61.63 -33.81 -6.26
CA VAL A 12 -62.34 -32.55 -6.02
C VAL A 12 -61.33 -31.43 -6.26
N ALA A 13 -61.53 -30.69 -7.33
CA ALA A 13 -60.75 -29.49 -7.64
C ALA A 13 -61.32 -28.29 -6.88
N THR A 14 -60.64 -27.86 -5.84
CA THR A 14 -60.89 -26.55 -5.20
C THR A 14 -59.86 -25.55 -5.71
N ALA A 15 -60.32 -24.62 -6.53
CA ALA A 15 -59.55 -23.45 -7.02
C ALA A 15 -59.45 -22.42 -5.89
N SER A 16 -58.29 -22.36 -5.24
CA SER A 16 -57.92 -21.25 -4.33
C SER A 16 -57.08 -20.24 -5.11
N ALA A 17 -57.63 -19.08 -5.44
CA ALA A 17 -56.92 -17.93 -5.98
C ALA A 17 -56.12 -17.30 -4.86
N LEU A 18 -54.81 -17.57 -4.82
CA LEU A 18 -53.82 -16.80 -4.01
C LEU A 18 -53.48 -15.51 -4.79
N VAL A 19 -53.96 -14.41 -4.28
CA VAL A 19 -53.44 -13.05 -4.66
C VAL A 19 -52.08 -12.90 -4.00
N LEU A 20 -51.00 -13.13 -4.74
CA LEU A 20 -49.67 -12.75 -4.36
C LEU A 20 -49.49 -11.24 -4.56
N ALA A 21 -49.77 -10.46 -3.53
CA ALA A 21 -49.29 -9.08 -3.41
C ALA A 21 -47.80 -9.16 -3.00
N GLY A 22 -46.93 -9.38 -3.97
CA GLY A 22 -45.49 -9.27 -3.81
C GLY A 22 -45.08 -7.82 -3.76
N CYS A 23 -45.09 -7.19 -2.60
CA CYS A 23 -44.25 -6.01 -2.36
C CYS A 23 -42.80 -6.51 -2.31
N ALA A 24 -42.11 -6.50 -3.45
CA ALA A 24 -40.66 -6.50 -3.48
C ALA A 24 -40.19 -5.14 -2.91
N GLY A 25 -40.17 -5.02 -1.59
CA GLY A 25 -39.39 -4.01 -0.92
C GLY A 25 -37.93 -4.38 -1.16
N SER A 26 -37.22 -3.56 -1.94
CA SER A 26 -35.76 -3.56 -1.87
C SER A 26 -35.40 -3.46 -0.39
N PRO A 27 -34.45 -4.29 0.12
CA PRO A 27 -33.97 -4.11 1.47
C PRO A 27 -33.51 -2.64 1.59
N ALA A 28 -34.13 -1.88 2.50
CA ALA A 28 -33.66 -0.53 2.80
C ALA A 28 -32.17 -0.67 3.17
N ALA A 29 -31.33 0.09 2.50
CA ALA A 29 -29.93 0.19 2.88
C ALA A 29 -29.89 0.49 4.39
N ALA A 30 -29.08 -0.25 5.12
CA ALA A 30 -28.88 0.06 6.53
C ALA A 30 -28.46 1.55 6.64
N PRO A 31 -28.95 2.28 7.64
CA PRO A 31 -28.53 3.66 7.82
C PRO A 31 -27.01 3.67 7.92
N ALA A 32 -26.37 4.67 7.25
CA ALA A 32 -24.93 4.86 7.34
C ALA A 32 -24.54 5.00 8.82
N ALA A 33 -23.39 4.44 9.18
CA ALA A 33 -22.87 4.53 10.54
C ALA A 33 -22.63 5.99 10.93
N ASP A 34 -23.12 6.39 12.09
CA ASP A 34 -22.89 7.73 12.66
C ASP A 34 -21.58 7.70 13.45
N VAL A 35 -20.49 8.13 12.80
CA VAL A 35 -19.13 8.17 13.39
C VAL A 35 -18.98 9.34 14.39
N ALA A 36 -19.84 10.36 14.30
CA ALA A 36 -19.81 11.55 15.14
C ALA A 36 -20.69 11.41 16.41
N ALA A 37 -21.43 10.30 16.53
CA ALA A 37 -22.19 10.01 17.74
C ALA A 37 -21.26 9.82 18.96
N ASP A 38 -21.82 9.98 20.15
CA ASP A 38 -21.10 9.64 21.38
C ASP A 38 -20.75 8.16 21.40
N PRO A 39 -19.46 7.77 21.59
CA PRO A 39 -19.06 6.37 21.58
C PRO A 39 -19.65 5.60 22.78
N VAL A 40 -20.14 4.40 22.50
CA VAL A 40 -20.60 3.46 23.55
C VAL A 40 -19.42 2.57 23.91
N TYR A 41 -18.86 2.76 25.09
CA TYR A 41 -17.64 2.07 25.53
C TYR A 41 -17.97 0.67 26.11
N GLU A 42 -18.47 -0.24 25.25
CA GLU A 42 -18.74 -1.63 25.61
C GLU A 42 -18.66 -2.56 24.40
N GLY A 43 -18.32 -3.83 24.64
CA GLY A 43 -18.31 -4.91 23.65
C GLY A 43 -17.01 -4.96 22.84
N THR A 44 -16.97 -5.83 21.82
CA THR A 44 -15.77 -6.14 21.06
C THR A 44 -15.65 -5.19 19.87
N LEU A 45 -14.51 -4.50 19.74
CA LEU A 45 -14.09 -3.70 18.59
C LEU A 45 -13.10 -4.53 17.77
N THR A 46 -13.34 -4.70 16.48
CA THR A 46 -12.48 -5.51 15.60
C THR A 46 -11.63 -4.65 14.70
N VAL A 47 -10.31 -4.94 14.63
CA VAL A 47 -9.33 -4.17 13.86
C VAL A 47 -8.52 -5.10 12.97
N LEU A 48 -8.55 -4.88 11.66
CA LEU A 48 -7.66 -5.54 10.70
C LEU A 48 -6.47 -4.63 10.39
N THR A 49 -5.26 -5.08 10.72
CA THR A 49 -4.02 -4.32 10.51
C THR A 49 -3.00 -5.15 9.71
N LYS A 50 -2.10 -4.47 8.98
CA LYS A 50 -0.97 -5.12 8.31
C LYS A 50 0.28 -5.23 9.20
N PHE A 51 0.18 -4.95 10.48
CA PHE A 51 1.26 -5.05 11.46
C PHE A 51 1.41 -6.47 12.03
N GLY A 52 1.32 -7.50 11.16
CA GLY A 52 1.53 -8.89 11.55
C GLY A 52 3.02 -9.26 11.53
N GLY A 53 3.55 -9.56 12.69
CA GLY A 53 4.96 -9.95 12.89
C GLY A 53 5.78 -8.92 13.64
N ALA A 54 6.75 -9.45 14.41
CA ALA A 54 7.60 -8.61 15.24
C ALA A 54 8.50 -7.67 14.40
N PRO A 55 8.76 -6.45 14.87
CA PRO A 55 8.26 -5.86 16.12
C PRO A 55 6.90 -5.17 15.98
N LEU A 56 6.32 -5.08 14.77
CA LEU A 56 5.16 -4.23 14.51
C LEU A 56 3.88 -4.71 15.17
N GLU A 57 3.73 -6.03 15.37
CA GLU A 57 2.56 -6.61 16.03
C GLU A 57 2.34 -6.04 17.44
N ASP A 58 3.43 -5.82 18.19
CA ASP A 58 3.38 -5.30 19.55
C ASP A 58 2.78 -3.87 19.61
N TYR A 59 2.90 -3.08 18.53
CA TYR A 59 2.40 -1.70 18.52
C TYR A 59 0.88 -1.63 18.72
N PHE A 60 0.12 -2.42 17.93
CA PHE A 60 -1.34 -2.43 18.07
C PHE A 60 -1.79 -3.17 19.31
N GLU A 61 -1.05 -4.18 19.79
CA GLU A 61 -1.32 -4.87 21.06
C GLU A 61 -1.18 -3.90 22.23
N ASP A 62 -0.14 -3.07 22.27
CA ASP A 62 0.05 -2.05 23.30
C ASP A 62 -1.03 -0.96 23.27
N ILE A 63 -1.46 -0.54 22.08
CA ILE A 63 -2.55 0.42 21.91
C ILE A 63 -3.88 -0.17 22.38
N ALA A 64 -4.19 -1.40 21.99
CA ALA A 64 -5.39 -2.11 22.41
C ALA A 64 -5.43 -2.25 23.94
N ALA A 65 -4.36 -2.76 24.54
CA ALA A 65 -4.26 -2.89 26.00
C ALA A 65 -4.38 -1.55 26.74
N ALA A 66 -3.81 -0.48 26.18
CA ALA A 66 -3.92 0.85 26.78
C ALA A 66 -5.35 1.42 26.67
N TYR A 67 -6.04 1.14 25.55
CA TYR A 67 -7.42 1.56 25.33
C TYR A 67 -8.39 0.80 26.23
N GLU A 68 -8.26 -0.52 26.33
CA GLU A 68 -9.05 -1.38 27.24
C GLU A 68 -8.86 -1.00 28.70
N LYS A 69 -7.64 -0.64 29.11
CA LYS A 69 -7.38 -0.12 30.46
C LYS A 69 -8.13 1.17 30.73
N LYS A 70 -8.30 2.03 29.73
CA LYS A 70 -9.08 3.28 29.83
C LYS A 70 -10.59 3.01 29.79
N HIS A 71 -11.01 1.97 29.05
CA HIS A 71 -12.40 1.57 28.83
C HIS A 71 -12.58 0.07 29.12
N PRO A 72 -12.71 -0.35 30.39
CA PRO A 72 -12.64 -1.76 30.80
C PRO A 72 -13.76 -2.67 30.27
N ASP A 73 -14.84 -2.12 29.74
CA ASP A 73 -15.95 -2.87 29.14
C ASP A 73 -15.79 -3.02 27.61
N VAL A 74 -14.71 -2.48 27.02
CA VAL A 74 -14.33 -2.66 25.62
C VAL A 74 -13.28 -3.75 25.53
N ASP A 75 -13.43 -4.65 24.55
CA ASP A 75 -12.49 -5.69 24.16
C ASP A 75 -12.03 -5.39 22.72
N VAL A 76 -10.74 -5.29 22.45
CA VAL A 76 -10.19 -4.98 21.13
C VAL A 76 -9.61 -6.25 20.49
N GLU A 77 -10.31 -6.80 19.51
CA GLU A 77 -9.86 -7.96 18.76
C GLU A 77 -9.02 -7.52 17.54
N LEU A 78 -7.72 -7.87 17.55
CA LEU A 78 -6.79 -7.58 16.47
C LEU A 78 -6.72 -8.75 15.49
N ILE A 79 -6.84 -8.45 14.20
CA ILE A 79 -6.55 -9.36 13.08
C ILE A 79 -5.29 -8.81 12.42
N GLN A 80 -4.15 -9.44 12.72
CA GLN A 80 -2.84 -8.96 12.30
C GLN A 80 -2.35 -9.78 11.09
N GLU A 81 -2.16 -9.13 9.97
CA GLU A 81 -1.71 -9.73 8.70
C GLU A 81 -0.40 -9.08 8.24
N THR A 82 0.33 -9.77 7.38
CA THR A 82 1.51 -9.19 6.71
C THR A 82 1.08 -8.39 5.48
N ASP A 83 2.00 -7.67 4.88
CA ASP A 83 1.74 -6.85 3.70
C ASP A 83 1.08 -7.63 2.55
N GLN A 84 1.55 -8.84 2.26
CA GLN A 84 0.95 -9.67 1.21
C GLN A 84 -0.38 -10.31 1.63
N SER A 85 -0.45 -10.84 2.85
CA SER A 85 -1.66 -11.56 3.31
C SER A 85 -2.86 -10.64 3.54
N ILE A 86 -2.63 -9.36 3.84
CA ILE A 86 -3.72 -8.40 4.09
C ILE A 86 -4.55 -8.14 2.83
N LYS A 87 -3.93 -8.15 1.63
CA LYS A 87 -4.66 -7.99 0.35
C LYS A 87 -5.70 -9.09 0.17
N ASP A 88 -5.30 -10.36 0.34
CA ASP A 88 -6.18 -11.51 0.21
C ASP A 88 -7.23 -11.57 1.33
N LYS A 89 -6.82 -11.22 2.55
CA LYS A 89 -7.72 -11.17 3.70
C LYS A 89 -8.82 -10.14 3.51
N THR A 90 -8.45 -8.93 3.10
CA THR A 90 -9.41 -7.84 2.88
C THR A 90 -10.40 -8.19 1.75
N LYS A 91 -9.91 -8.73 0.61
CA LYS A 91 -10.78 -9.23 -0.48
C LYS A 91 -11.77 -10.29 0.02
N THR A 92 -11.29 -11.27 0.80
CA THR A 92 -12.13 -12.35 1.35
C THR A 92 -13.20 -11.83 2.31
N LEU A 93 -12.81 -10.91 3.22
CA LEU A 93 -13.72 -10.33 4.20
C LEU A 93 -14.77 -9.42 3.52
N THR A 94 -14.36 -8.68 2.48
CA THR A 94 -15.28 -7.88 1.65
C THR A 94 -16.31 -8.76 0.95
N ALA A 95 -15.87 -9.81 0.27
CA ALA A 95 -16.75 -10.72 -0.46
C ALA A 95 -17.73 -11.46 0.47
N SER A 96 -17.32 -11.77 1.70
CA SER A 96 -18.16 -12.41 2.72
C SER A 96 -19.01 -11.43 3.55
N GLN A 97 -18.90 -10.12 3.29
CA GLN A 97 -19.55 -9.05 4.06
C GLN A 97 -19.19 -9.09 5.56
N ALA A 98 -17.97 -9.47 5.87
CA ALA A 98 -17.44 -9.64 7.23
C ALA A 98 -16.25 -8.69 7.50
N LEU A 99 -16.20 -7.52 6.85
CA LEU A 99 -15.20 -6.51 7.15
C LEU A 99 -15.27 -6.13 8.63
N PRO A 100 -14.11 -6.01 9.33
CA PRO A 100 -14.05 -5.56 10.70
C PRO A 100 -14.56 -4.12 10.87
N ASP A 101 -14.64 -3.64 12.11
CA ASP A 101 -15.04 -2.26 12.42
C ASP A 101 -14.02 -1.25 11.87
N ILE A 102 -12.73 -1.61 11.94
CA ILE A 102 -11.60 -0.83 11.41
C ILE A 102 -10.77 -1.75 10.53
N TYR A 103 -10.37 -1.28 9.35
CA TYR A 103 -9.53 -2.06 8.46
C TYR A 103 -8.51 -1.20 7.72
N PHE A 104 -7.33 -1.79 7.52
CA PHE A 104 -6.22 -1.18 6.81
C PHE A 104 -6.55 -0.88 5.35
N THR A 105 -6.01 0.23 4.83
CA THR A 105 -6.13 0.61 3.43
C THR A 105 -4.87 1.31 2.91
N TRP A 106 -4.60 1.11 1.64
CA TRP A 106 -3.80 2.02 0.81
C TRP A 106 -4.68 3.15 0.29
N THR A 107 -4.05 4.14 -0.35
CA THR A 107 -4.73 5.24 -1.07
C THR A 107 -5.07 4.84 -2.52
N GLY A 108 -5.62 5.79 -3.28
CA GLY A 108 -5.95 5.61 -4.69
C GLY A 108 -7.20 4.75 -4.91
N ASP A 109 -7.25 4.04 -6.05
CA ASP A 109 -8.39 3.22 -6.44
C ASP A 109 -8.69 2.11 -5.43
N TRP A 110 -7.66 1.60 -4.75
CA TRP A 110 -7.85 0.64 -3.65
C TRP A 110 -8.80 1.17 -2.57
N ALA A 111 -8.59 2.40 -2.08
CA ALA A 111 -9.48 3.01 -1.09
C ALA A 111 -10.83 3.37 -1.72
N GLU A 112 -10.82 3.89 -2.96
CA GLU A 112 -12.01 4.32 -3.68
C GLU A 112 -13.01 3.18 -3.88
N ASN A 113 -12.56 1.96 -4.10
CA ASN A 113 -13.42 0.77 -4.18
C ASN A 113 -14.26 0.53 -2.91
N PHE A 114 -13.72 0.84 -1.73
CA PHE A 114 -14.46 0.75 -0.47
C PHE A 114 -15.37 1.98 -0.29
N ILE A 115 -14.93 3.15 -0.68
CA ILE A 115 -15.67 4.41 -0.57
C ILE A 115 -16.91 4.37 -1.47
N SER A 116 -16.72 4.15 -2.77
CA SER A 116 -17.80 4.06 -3.76
C SER A 116 -18.72 2.86 -3.52
N GLY A 117 -18.18 1.76 -2.97
CA GLY A 117 -18.94 0.59 -2.53
C GLY A 117 -19.76 0.80 -1.25
N GLY A 118 -19.70 1.98 -0.62
CA GLY A 118 -20.42 2.30 0.62
C GLY A 118 -19.97 1.44 1.80
N LEU A 119 -18.67 1.07 1.83
CA LEU A 119 -18.05 0.28 2.89
C LEU A 119 -17.20 1.13 3.83
N ALA A 120 -16.76 2.33 3.40
CA ALA A 120 -16.05 3.30 4.21
C ALA A 120 -17.01 4.35 4.78
N ALA A 121 -16.88 4.66 6.05
CA ALA A 121 -17.67 5.70 6.72
C ALA A 121 -17.13 7.10 6.38
N ASP A 122 -18.01 8.07 6.19
CA ASP A 122 -17.67 9.48 6.02
C ASP A 122 -17.18 10.05 7.36
N LEU A 123 -15.93 10.45 7.42
CA LEU A 123 -15.27 11.00 8.60
C LEU A 123 -15.14 12.52 8.58
N THR A 124 -15.73 13.20 7.58
CA THR A 124 -15.50 14.62 7.29
C THR A 124 -15.71 15.51 8.53
N GLU A 125 -16.77 15.28 9.30
CA GLU A 125 -17.07 16.07 10.51
C GLU A 125 -16.00 15.92 11.61
N LEU A 126 -15.24 14.81 11.60
CA LEU A 126 -14.25 14.49 12.62
C LEU A 126 -12.82 14.86 12.21
N ILE A 127 -12.47 14.67 10.90
CA ILE A 127 -11.06 14.66 10.48
C ILE A 127 -10.74 15.68 9.37
N ALA A 128 -11.73 16.42 8.84
CA ALA A 128 -11.44 17.46 7.85
C ALA A 128 -10.50 18.54 8.42
N PRO A 129 -9.73 19.23 7.57
CA PRO A 129 -8.92 20.36 7.99
C PRO A 129 -9.72 21.39 8.80
N GLY A 130 -9.16 21.89 9.90
CA GLY A 130 -9.81 22.78 10.84
C GLY A 130 -10.58 22.09 11.98
N THR A 131 -10.63 20.75 11.99
CA THR A 131 -11.10 19.97 13.14
C THR A 131 -9.94 19.65 14.09
N GLU A 132 -10.22 19.44 15.40
CA GLU A 132 -9.20 19.08 16.38
C GLU A 132 -8.38 17.85 15.99
N TRP A 133 -9.02 16.86 15.36
CA TRP A 133 -8.36 15.62 14.95
C TRP A 133 -7.66 15.79 13.59
N GLY A 134 -8.30 16.45 12.61
CA GLY A 134 -7.74 16.69 11.29
C GLY A 134 -6.47 17.52 11.32
N ASP A 135 -6.41 18.55 12.17
CA ASP A 135 -5.25 19.43 12.32
C ASP A 135 -4.02 18.72 12.94
N ARG A 136 -4.14 17.46 13.36
CA ARG A 136 -2.99 16.65 13.78
C ARG A 136 -2.18 16.12 12.61
N PHE A 137 -2.77 16.00 11.42
CA PHE A 137 -2.15 15.38 10.25
C PHE A 137 -1.58 16.41 9.27
N GLY A 138 -0.55 16.02 8.54
CA GLY A 138 -0.10 16.77 7.38
C GLY A 138 -1.20 16.85 6.31
N GLU A 139 -1.37 18.02 5.70
CA GLU A 139 -2.43 18.27 4.71
C GLU A 139 -2.38 17.26 3.54
N ALA A 140 -1.20 16.99 3.00
CA ALA A 140 -1.03 16.03 1.90
C ALA A 140 -1.43 14.60 2.30
N SER A 141 -1.10 14.17 3.53
CA SER A 141 -1.46 12.84 4.03
C SER A 141 -2.96 12.69 4.23
N LEU A 142 -3.63 13.76 4.67
CA LEU A 142 -5.06 13.75 4.88
C LEU A 142 -5.81 13.78 3.55
N SER A 143 -5.38 14.64 2.60
CA SER A 143 -5.98 14.77 1.26
C SER A 143 -5.87 13.49 0.43
N ALA A 144 -4.90 12.62 0.71
CA ALA A 144 -4.76 11.34 0.02
C ALA A 144 -5.94 10.37 0.28
N PHE A 145 -6.79 10.66 1.27
CA PHE A 145 -7.99 9.90 1.61
C PHE A 145 -9.28 10.71 1.40
N GLU A 146 -9.19 11.79 0.62
CA GLU A 146 -10.34 12.57 0.19
C GLU A 146 -10.96 11.97 -1.08
N SER A 147 -12.29 11.90 -1.12
CA SER A 147 -13.07 11.57 -2.30
C SER A 147 -14.31 12.48 -2.34
N ASP A 148 -14.55 13.14 -3.47
CA ASP A 148 -15.70 14.06 -3.69
C ASP A 148 -15.87 15.13 -2.59
N GLY A 149 -14.76 15.70 -2.10
CA GLY A 149 -14.76 16.73 -1.05
C GLY A 149 -15.06 16.21 0.35
N LYS A 150 -14.96 14.90 0.58
CA LYS A 150 -15.18 14.23 1.85
C LYS A 150 -13.97 13.39 2.25
N TYR A 151 -13.76 13.26 3.54
CA TYR A 151 -12.65 12.51 4.10
C TYR A 151 -13.12 11.17 4.65
N TYR A 152 -12.46 10.08 4.23
CA TYR A 152 -12.86 8.72 4.58
C TYR A 152 -11.80 7.94 5.35
N GLY A 153 -10.52 8.23 5.12
CA GLY A 153 -9.42 7.50 5.74
C GLY A 153 -8.71 8.27 6.84
N ILE A 154 -8.13 7.52 7.75
CA ILE A 154 -7.29 8.01 8.85
C ILE A 154 -5.85 7.66 8.48
N PRO A 155 -5.01 8.63 8.06
CA PRO A 155 -3.63 8.36 7.73
C PRO A 155 -2.86 7.99 9.00
N LEU A 156 -2.08 6.90 8.96
CA LEU A 156 -1.30 6.46 10.13
C LEU A 156 0.18 6.78 9.98
N TYR A 157 0.77 6.43 8.84
CA TYR A 157 2.18 6.68 8.54
C TYR A 157 2.38 7.07 7.08
N ASN A 158 3.45 7.86 6.84
CA ASN A 158 3.90 8.22 5.49
C ASN A 158 4.92 7.21 4.98
N ASN A 159 5.01 7.11 3.67
CA ASN A 159 5.96 6.25 3.02
C ASN A 159 6.51 6.89 1.74
N GLY A 160 7.71 6.47 1.36
CA GLY A 160 8.36 6.85 0.12
C GLY A 160 9.52 5.92 -0.17
N LYS A 161 9.89 5.79 -1.43
CA LYS A 161 10.92 4.85 -1.89
C LYS A 161 12.25 5.53 -2.16
N PHE A 162 13.32 4.87 -1.72
CA PHE A 162 14.69 5.30 -1.94
C PHE A 162 15.61 4.09 -2.19
N MET A 163 16.68 4.33 -2.90
CA MET A 163 17.81 3.40 -2.93
C MET A 163 18.52 3.45 -1.58
N GLY A 164 18.33 2.40 -0.76
CA GLY A 164 19.18 2.17 0.40
C GLY A 164 20.51 1.56 -0.04
N TYR A 165 21.64 2.03 0.50
CA TYR A 165 22.94 1.54 0.07
C TYR A 165 23.93 1.35 1.22
N ASN A 166 24.86 0.42 1.02
CA ASN A 166 25.98 0.13 1.90
C ASN A 166 27.19 1.00 1.51
N LYS A 167 27.53 2.01 2.33
CA LYS A 167 28.64 2.94 2.11
C LYS A 167 29.98 2.22 2.02
N SER A 168 30.19 1.16 2.81
CA SER A 168 31.41 0.36 2.77
C SER A 168 31.55 -0.36 1.42
N ALA A 169 30.47 -0.92 0.85
CA ALA A 169 30.51 -1.56 -0.46
C ALA A 169 30.86 -0.57 -1.57
N PHE A 170 30.33 0.65 -1.51
CA PHE A 170 30.68 1.74 -2.47
C PHE A 170 32.15 2.13 -2.36
N ALA A 171 32.65 2.29 -1.13
CA ALA A 171 34.07 2.61 -0.89
C ALA A 171 34.99 1.48 -1.39
N ASP A 172 34.67 0.20 -1.14
CA ASP A 172 35.44 -0.94 -1.59
C ASP A 172 35.48 -1.07 -3.12
N ALA A 173 34.39 -0.72 -3.79
CA ALA A 173 34.29 -0.69 -5.26
C ALA A 173 34.91 0.57 -5.86
N GLY A 174 35.18 1.61 -5.07
CA GLY A 174 35.70 2.90 -5.54
C GLY A 174 34.70 3.67 -6.37
N VAL A 175 33.39 3.56 -6.07
CA VAL A 175 32.31 4.28 -6.74
C VAL A 175 31.69 5.32 -5.81
N GLU A 176 31.17 6.38 -6.39
CA GLU A 176 30.40 7.42 -5.69
C GLU A 176 28.89 7.15 -5.81
N VAL A 177 28.08 7.84 -5.02
CA VAL A 177 26.62 7.80 -5.13
C VAL A 177 26.19 8.37 -6.48
N PRO A 178 25.47 7.59 -7.33
CA PRO A 178 25.10 8.05 -8.68
C PRO A 178 24.06 9.18 -8.62
N THR A 179 24.15 10.09 -9.54
CA THR A 179 23.25 11.25 -9.70
C THR A 179 22.35 11.14 -10.92
N THR A 180 22.71 10.30 -11.89
CA THR A 180 21.90 9.96 -13.07
C THR A 180 21.64 8.46 -13.15
N PHE A 181 20.62 8.07 -13.93
CA PHE A 181 20.31 6.67 -14.13
C PHE A 181 21.46 5.91 -14.80
N ASP A 182 22.14 6.52 -15.77
CA ASP A 182 23.28 5.91 -16.45
C ASP A 182 24.45 5.69 -15.49
N GLU A 183 24.75 6.66 -14.60
CA GLU A 183 25.73 6.47 -13.54
C GLU A 183 25.34 5.32 -12.60
N LEU A 184 24.04 5.14 -12.27
CA LEU A 184 23.61 3.99 -11.47
C LEU A 184 23.96 2.65 -12.15
N ILE A 185 23.67 2.52 -13.45
CA ILE A 185 24.01 1.33 -14.22
C ILE A 185 25.54 1.12 -14.27
N GLU A 186 26.32 2.19 -14.44
CA GLU A 186 27.78 2.13 -14.47
C GLU A 186 28.39 1.68 -13.13
N THR A 187 27.74 1.94 -11.98
CA THR A 187 28.22 1.45 -10.66
C THR A 187 28.11 -0.05 -10.48
N CYS A 188 27.22 -0.72 -11.22
CA CYS A 188 26.88 -2.13 -10.99
C CYS A 188 28.05 -3.07 -11.31
N ALA A 189 28.81 -2.84 -12.37
CA ALA A 189 29.95 -3.69 -12.71
C ALA A 189 31.12 -3.58 -11.71
N PRO A 190 31.56 -2.39 -11.26
CA PRO A 190 32.53 -2.24 -10.18
C PRO A 190 32.10 -2.88 -8.86
N LEU A 191 30.85 -2.73 -8.44
CA LEU A 191 30.32 -3.34 -7.23
C LEU A 191 30.36 -4.86 -7.30
N ARG A 192 29.98 -5.44 -8.44
CA ARG A 192 30.07 -6.90 -8.67
C ARG A 192 31.53 -7.37 -8.67
N ALA A 193 32.46 -6.59 -9.24
CA ALA A 193 33.87 -6.90 -9.22
C ALA A 193 34.47 -6.85 -7.80
N ALA A 194 33.94 -6.01 -6.92
CA ALA A 194 34.28 -5.95 -5.50
C ALA A 194 33.65 -7.09 -4.66
N GLY A 195 32.77 -7.91 -5.24
CA GLY A 195 32.17 -9.08 -4.60
C GLY A 195 30.79 -8.86 -4.01
N TYR A 196 30.13 -7.77 -4.32
CA TYR A 196 28.76 -7.46 -3.90
C TYR A 196 27.74 -7.75 -5.01
N GLU A 197 26.54 -8.17 -4.62
CA GLU A 197 25.38 -8.04 -5.48
C GLU A 197 25.06 -6.54 -5.65
N PRO A 198 25.08 -5.97 -6.87
CA PRO A 198 24.94 -4.52 -7.00
C PRO A 198 23.60 -3.99 -6.47
N ILE A 199 22.50 -4.59 -6.93
CA ILE A 199 21.14 -4.32 -6.46
C ILE A 199 20.50 -5.64 -6.08
N ALA A 200 20.19 -5.84 -4.80
CA ALA A 200 19.33 -6.94 -4.38
C ALA A 200 17.90 -6.68 -4.84
N PHE A 201 17.30 -7.63 -5.53
CA PHE A 201 15.94 -7.49 -6.04
C PHE A 201 15.17 -8.81 -5.99
N GLY A 202 13.97 -8.76 -5.42
CA GLY A 202 13.05 -9.88 -5.37
C GLY A 202 11.67 -9.46 -5.86
N ASN A 203 11.11 -10.21 -6.84
CA ASN A 203 9.83 -9.89 -7.48
C ASN A 203 8.83 -11.06 -7.43
N LYS A 204 8.96 -11.96 -6.46
CA LYS A 204 8.07 -13.13 -6.38
C LYS A 204 6.59 -12.73 -6.21
N ASP A 205 6.34 -11.62 -5.56
CA ASP A 205 5.00 -11.12 -5.28
C ASP A 205 4.49 -10.16 -6.39
N GLY A 206 5.28 -9.88 -7.42
CA GLY A 206 4.97 -9.05 -8.60
C GLY A 206 5.08 -7.54 -8.36
N TRP A 207 4.57 -7.04 -7.25
CA TRP A 207 4.53 -5.61 -6.94
C TRP A 207 5.91 -4.91 -6.83
N PRO A 208 7.03 -5.55 -6.42
CA PRO A 208 8.30 -4.84 -6.32
C PRO A 208 8.82 -4.30 -7.66
N ALA A 209 8.48 -4.95 -8.77
CA ALA A 209 8.78 -4.42 -10.11
C ALA A 209 8.02 -3.12 -10.40
N LEU A 210 6.76 -3.06 -9.96
CA LEU A 210 5.91 -1.89 -10.20
C LEU A 210 6.42 -0.65 -9.49
N HIS A 211 7.12 -0.80 -8.37
CA HIS A 211 7.72 0.31 -7.65
C HIS A 211 8.85 0.99 -8.45
N TYR A 212 9.71 0.21 -9.11
CA TYR A 212 10.68 0.79 -10.04
C TYR A 212 10.00 1.47 -11.24
N LEU A 213 8.98 0.80 -11.79
CA LEU A 213 8.25 1.31 -12.96
C LEU A 213 7.51 2.61 -12.63
N GLN A 214 6.82 2.68 -11.50
CA GLN A 214 6.07 3.87 -11.09
C GLN A 214 6.99 5.08 -10.88
N GLN A 215 8.13 4.89 -10.23
CA GLN A 215 9.12 5.97 -10.10
C GLN A 215 9.66 6.41 -11.44
N LEU A 216 9.98 5.47 -12.34
CA LEU A 216 10.45 5.78 -13.70
C LEU A 216 9.34 6.45 -14.53
N PHE A 217 8.08 6.07 -14.37
CA PHE A 217 6.95 6.76 -15.01
C PHE A 217 6.83 8.21 -14.53
N ALA A 218 6.98 8.44 -13.22
CA ALA A 218 6.97 9.80 -12.68
C ALA A 218 8.07 10.68 -13.28
N TYR A 219 9.22 10.12 -13.58
CA TYR A 219 10.32 10.84 -14.22
C TYR A 219 10.14 11.03 -15.74
N ASN A 220 9.62 10.04 -16.45
CA ASN A 220 9.60 10.03 -17.92
C ASN A 220 8.26 10.48 -18.52
N VAL A 221 7.19 10.58 -17.72
CA VAL A 221 5.86 10.95 -18.20
C VAL A 221 5.41 12.23 -17.50
N PRO A 222 4.94 13.27 -18.24
CA PRO A 222 4.42 14.48 -17.61
C PRO A 222 3.34 14.17 -16.57
N SER A 223 3.40 14.82 -15.41
CA SER A 223 2.54 14.52 -14.25
C SER A 223 1.04 14.54 -14.54
N ASP A 224 0.59 15.47 -15.42
CA ASP A 224 -0.82 15.55 -15.80
C ASP A 224 -1.25 14.37 -16.68
N THR A 225 -0.36 13.90 -17.57
CA THR A 225 -0.59 12.69 -18.39
C THR A 225 -0.63 11.45 -17.50
N LEU A 226 0.37 11.29 -16.62
CA LEU A 226 0.43 10.16 -15.69
C LEU A 226 -0.83 10.07 -14.82
N ARG A 227 -1.28 11.21 -14.30
CA ARG A 227 -2.51 11.26 -13.49
C ARG A 227 -3.77 10.92 -14.29
N ALA A 228 -3.85 11.40 -15.54
CA ALA A 228 -4.98 11.09 -16.42
C ALA A 228 -5.03 9.60 -16.78
N ASP A 229 -3.86 8.93 -16.87
CA ASP A 229 -3.77 7.51 -17.21
C ASP A 229 -4.12 6.56 -16.04
N PHE A 230 -4.28 7.07 -14.81
CA PHE A 230 -4.79 6.26 -13.71
C PHE A 230 -6.31 6.07 -13.74
N ASP A 231 -7.05 6.97 -14.38
CA ASP A 231 -8.49 6.86 -14.58
C ASP A 231 -8.79 6.16 -15.92
N PRO A 232 -9.45 4.98 -15.94
CA PRO A 232 -9.70 4.23 -17.15
C PRO A 232 -10.49 5.01 -18.21
N GLU A 233 -11.33 5.98 -17.82
CA GLU A 233 -12.11 6.79 -18.77
C GLU A 233 -11.25 7.78 -19.57
N THR A 234 -10.10 8.20 -19.01
CA THR A 234 -9.19 9.18 -19.63
C THR A 234 -7.87 8.56 -20.10
N ALA A 235 -7.54 7.39 -19.59
CA ALA A 235 -6.27 6.72 -19.83
C ALA A 235 -6.04 6.36 -21.31
N ALA A 236 -4.83 6.64 -21.79
CA ALA A 236 -4.34 6.27 -23.09
C ALA A 236 -3.11 5.35 -23.04
N TRP A 237 -2.25 5.51 -22.02
CA TRP A 237 -1.00 4.78 -21.84
C TRP A 237 -0.11 4.81 -23.12
N ASP A 238 -0.11 5.96 -23.85
CA ASP A 238 0.53 6.11 -25.15
C ASP A 238 1.74 7.04 -25.15
N HIS A 239 2.06 7.68 -24.01
CA HIS A 239 3.22 8.55 -23.91
C HIS A 239 4.52 7.74 -24.08
N PRO A 240 5.49 8.19 -24.89
CA PRO A 240 6.75 7.46 -25.14
C PRO A 240 7.57 7.22 -23.87
N GLY A 241 7.39 8.01 -22.83
CA GLY A 241 8.01 7.84 -21.52
C GLY A 241 7.71 6.50 -20.86
N TYR A 242 6.57 5.87 -21.15
CA TYR A 242 6.26 4.53 -20.64
C TYR A 242 7.19 3.48 -21.21
N GLU A 243 7.39 3.47 -22.55
CA GLU A 243 8.29 2.54 -23.21
C GLU A 243 9.76 2.75 -22.78
N ALA A 244 10.16 4.02 -22.62
CA ALA A 244 11.48 4.37 -22.08
C ALA A 244 11.68 3.80 -20.68
N SER A 245 10.71 3.97 -19.78
CA SER A 245 10.75 3.45 -18.41
C SER A 245 10.84 1.93 -18.35
N LEU A 246 10.05 1.23 -19.16
CA LEU A 246 10.08 -0.23 -19.25
C LEU A 246 11.45 -0.73 -19.76
N THR A 247 12.06 -0.02 -20.71
CA THR A 247 13.40 -0.34 -21.22
C THR A 247 14.48 -0.09 -20.17
N GLN A 248 14.41 1.03 -19.44
CA GLN A 248 15.31 1.38 -18.33
C GLN A 248 15.21 0.32 -17.22
N PHE A 249 14.00 -0.09 -16.85
CA PHE A 249 13.79 -1.15 -15.88
C PHE A 249 14.41 -2.49 -16.31
N GLN A 250 14.24 -2.89 -17.59
CA GLN A 250 14.90 -4.10 -18.12
C GLN A 250 16.43 -4.00 -18.06
N THR A 251 17.00 -2.82 -18.34
CA THR A 251 18.44 -2.57 -18.24
C THR A 251 18.92 -2.73 -16.80
N LEU A 252 18.21 -2.13 -15.84
CA LEU A 252 18.52 -2.27 -14.42
C LEU A 252 18.50 -3.74 -13.98
N VAL A 253 17.46 -4.49 -14.32
CA VAL A 253 17.36 -5.91 -13.96
C VAL A 253 18.50 -6.74 -14.58
N ASN A 254 18.80 -6.52 -15.85
CA ASN A 254 19.82 -7.33 -16.55
C ASN A 254 21.24 -7.02 -16.08
N ASP A 255 21.56 -5.75 -15.83
CA ASP A 255 22.92 -5.31 -15.59
C ASP A 255 23.27 -5.18 -14.09
N CYS A 256 22.26 -4.95 -13.25
CA CYS A 256 22.48 -4.64 -11.83
C CYS A 256 22.00 -5.69 -10.84
N THR A 257 21.22 -6.71 -11.25
CA THR A 257 20.83 -7.79 -10.34
C THR A 257 21.58 -9.09 -10.65
N ASP A 258 21.89 -9.87 -9.61
CA ASP A 258 22.57 -11.17 -9.81
C ASP A 258 21.57 -12.27 -10.20
N SER A 259 20.32 -12.15 -9.76
CA SER A 259 19.24 -13.07 -10.13
C SER A 259 18.77 -12.90 -11.58
N GLY A 260 18.93 -11.71 -12.17
CA GLY A 260 18.53 -11.42 -13.55
C GLY A 260 17.09 -11.92 -13.81
N LYS A 261 16.93 -12.79 -14.79
CA LYS A 261 15.62 -13.40 -15.13
C LYS A 261 15.03 -14.30 -14.03
N GLY A 262 15.79 -14.69 -13.03
CA GLY A 262 15.34 -15.48 -11.88
C GLY A 262 14.69 -14.64 -10.78
N THR A 263 14.73 -13.33 -10.86
CA THR A 263 14.20 -12.37 -9.87
C THR A 263 12.73 -12.62 -9.48
N ASN A 264 11.89 -13.07 -10.43
CA ASN A 264 10.51 -13.48 -10.16
C ASN A 264 10.38 -14.70 -9.20
N GLY A 265 11.46 -15.38 -8.88
CA GLY A 265 11.49 -16.47 -7.89
C GLY A 265 11.99 -16.04 -6.50
N VAL A 266 12.46 -14.81 -6.35
CA VAL A 266 13.07 -14.28 -5.12
C VAL A 266 12.05 -13.44 -4.37
N LEU A 267 11.91 -13.67 -3.06
CA LEU A 267 11.09 -12.83 -2.18
C LEU A 267 11.77 -11.46 -1.96
N TYR A 268 11.00 -10.40 -1.84
CA TYR A 268 11.53 -9.07 -1.49
C TYR A 268 12.26 -9.07 -0.14
N THR A 269 11.77 -9.86 0.83
CA THR A 269 12.43 -10.03 2.13
C THR A 269 13.80 -10.68 2.01
N THR A 270 14.03 -11.58 1.04
CA THR A 270 15.36 -12.14 0.76
C THR A 270 16.31 -11.08 0.22
N ALA A 271 15.83 -10.16 -0.62
CA ALA A 271 16.60 -9.02 -1.09
C ALA A 271 16.95 -8.04 0.05
N GLN A 272 16.00 -7.77 0.92
CA GLN A 272 16.18 -6.97 2.13
C GLN A 272 17.26 -7.59 3.05
N GLU A 273 17.19 -8.91 3.29
CA GLU A 273 18.19 -9.66 4.06
C GLU A 273 19.60 -9.65 3.39
N ALA A 274 19.68 -9.56 2.07
CA ALA A 274 20.94 -9.47 1.36
C ALA A 274 21.65 -8.14 1.66
N LEU A 275 20.93 -7.02 1.67
CA LEU A 275 21.47 -5.72 2.07
C LEU A 275 21.83 -5.71 3.57
N ALA A 276 20.92 -6.13 4.46
CA ALA A 276 21.14 -6.20 5.90
C ALA A 276 22.36 -7.07 6.27
N GLY A 277 22.57 -8.16 5.53
CA GLY A 277 23.72 -9.08 5.67
C GLY A 277 25.01 -8.58 5.02
N GLY A 278 25.02 -7.40 4.40
CA GLY A 278 26.19 -6.83 3.74
C GLY A 278 26.62 -7.56 2.45
N ARG A 279 25.78 -8.41 1.88
CA ARG A 279 26.02 -9.12 0.61
C ARG A 279 25.67 -8.27 -0.59
N ALA A 280 24.62 -7.47 -0.48
CA ALA A 280 24.23 -6.53 -1.51
C ALA A 280 24.75 -5.12 -1.22
N ALA A 281 24.99 -4.35 -2.28
CA ALA A 281 25.40 -2.97 -2.19
C ALA A 281 24.21 -2.01 -2.11
N MET A 282 23.09 -2.34 -2.77
CA MET A 282 21.88 -1.52 -2.82
C MET A 282 20.63 -2.38 -2.73
N TYR A 283 19.53 -1.75 -2.28
CA TYR A 283 18.15 -2.25 -2.34
C TYR A 283 17.18 -1.07 -2.43
N TYR A 284 16.25 -1.10 -3.39
CA TYR A 284 15.22 -0.07 -3.52
C TYR A 284 14.08 -0.36 -2.56
N GLN A 285 13.94 0.46 -1.52
CA GLN A 285 13.13 0.14 -0.36
C GLN A 285 12.34 1.34 0.16
N GLU A 286 11.36 1.03 0.96
CA GLU A 286 10.51 2.01 1.65
C GLU A 286 11.20 2.58 2.89
N VAL A 287 10.87 3.85 3.22
CA VAL A 287 11.40 4.50 4.43
C VAL A 287 11.13 3.66 5.68
N LEU A 288 9.96 3.03 5.76
CA LEU A 288 9.57 2.17 6.88
C LEU A 288 10.42 0.89 7.04
N GLU A 289 11.20 0.53 6.01
CA GLU A 289 12.08 -0.65 6.05
C GLU A 289 13.53 -0.31 6.47
N PHE A 290 13.90 0.97 6.56
CA PHE A 290 15.29 1.38 6.80
C PHE A 290 15.85 0.87 8.12
N ASP A 291 15.04 0.91 9.17
CA ASP A 291 15.47 0.42 10.48
C ASP A 291 15.55 -1.11 10.54
N THR A 292 14.80 -1.83 9.68
CA THR A 292 14.85 -3.28 9.57
C THR A 292 16.19 -3.76 9.01
N VAL A 293 16.74 -3.08 7.99
CA VAL A 293 18.03 -3.49 7.38
C VAL A 293 19.25 -3.16 8.25
N THR A 294 19.07 -2.33 9.28
CA THR A 294 20.12 -1.96 10.24
C THR A 294 19.83 -2.44 11.66
N ALA A 295 18.81 -3.32 11.83
CA ALA A 295 18.39 -3.84 13.13
C ALA A 295 19.45 -4.66 13.82
N GLU A 296 19.25 -4.98 15.10
CA GLU A 296 20.15 -5.82 15.89
C GLU A 296 20.35 -7.18 15.21
N GLY A 297 21.61 -7.54 14.99
CA GLY A 297 22.02 -8.77 14.27
C GLY A 297 22.26 -8.57 12.77
N ALA A 298 21.93 -7.43 12.18
CA ALA A 298 22.38 -7.07 10.83
C ALA A 298 23.89 -6.85 10.78
N THR A 299 24.50 -7.12 9.63
CA THR A 299 25.91 -6.78 9.37
C THR A 299 26.03 -5.29 9.04
N LEU A 300 25.03 -4.76 8.31
CA LEU A 300 24.96 -3.35 7.96
C LEU A 300 24.57 -2.52 9.21
N THR A 301 25.39 -1.54 9.53
CA THR A 301 25.15 -0.64 10.65
C THR A 301 24.45 0.64 10.18
N THR A 302 23.84 1.37 11.10
CA THR A 302 23.23 2.68 10.81
C THR A 302 24.23 3.70 10.27
N ASP A 303 25.50 3.61 10.66
CA ASP A 303 26.57 4.50 10.16
C ASP A 303 26.98 4.16 8.72
N ASP A 304 26.95 2.87 8.36
CA ASP A 304 27.27 2.38 7.02
C ASP A 304 26.09 2.46 6.06
N PHE A 305 24.88 2.63 6.56
CA PHE A 305 23.67 2.77 5.73
C PHE A 305 23.51 4.22 5.25
N GLY A 306 23.16 4.37 3.97
CA GLY A 306 22.80 5.64 3.37
C GLY A 306 21.62 5.48 2.43
N ILE A 307 21.02 6.61 2.02
CA ILE A 307 19.90 6.63 1.10
C ILE A 307 20.14 7.68 0.00
N PHE A 308 19.57 7.43 -1.18
CA PHE A 308 19.45 8.40 -2.27
C PHE A 308 18.19 8.09 -3.09
N PRO A 309 17.55 9.08 -3.75
CA PRO A 309 16.45 8.84 -4.68
C PRO A 309 16.89 7.93 -5.83
N LEU A 310 15.99 7.12 -6.41
CA LEU A 310 16.29 6.49 -7.69
C LEU A 310 16.73 7.59 -8.66
N PRO A 311 17.94 7.50 -9.29
CA PRO A 311 18.43 8.59 -10.11
C PRO A 311 17.58 8.84 -11.36
N VAL A 312 17.44 10.11 -11.71
CA VAL A 312 16.62 10.55 -12.85
C VAL A 312 17.33 10.22 -14.17
N PRO A 313 16.61 9.65 -15.16
CA PRO A 313 17.14 9.49 -16.52
C PRO A 313 17.43 10.84 -17.21
N ASP A 314 18.47 10.90 -18.06
CA ASP A 314 18.94 12.16 -18.67
C ASP A 314 17.89 12.86 -19.54
N ASP A 315 17.07 12.11 -20.28
CA ASP A 315 16.04 12.63 -21.20
C ASP A 315 14.63 12.57 -20.61
N ALA A 316 14.50 12.64 -19.28
CA ALA A 316 13.22 12.56 -18.59
C ALA A 316 12.33 13.77 -18.88
N ASP A 317 11.06 13.56 -19.26
CA ASP A 317 10.06 14.57 -19.62
C ASP A 317 9.03 14.83 -18.50
N GLY A 318 9.11 14.07 -17.41
CA GLY A 318 8.24 14.16 -16.24
C GLY A 318 8.83 15.02 -15.13
N ASP A 319 8.56 14.64 -13.90
CA ASP A 319 8.93 15.40 -12.71
C ASP A 319 10.15 14.80 -12.00
N PRO A 320 11.33 15.42 -12.07
CA PRO A 320 12.56 14.91 -11.47
C PRO A 320 12.56 14.94 -9.93
N GLU A 321 11.65 15.70 -9.32
CA GLU A 321 11.53 15.81 -7.85
C GLU A 321 10.38 14.96 -7.28
N ALA A 322 9.67 14.20 -8.15
CA ALA A 322 8.63 13.28 -7.71
C ALA A 322 9.22 12.08 -6.95
N ILE A 323 8.55 11.66 -5.91
CA ILE A 323 8.89 10.45 -5.15
C ILE A 323 7.72 9.48 -5.20
N GLU A 324 8.00 8.22 -5.56
CA GLU A 324 7.02 7.16 -5.37
C GLU A 324 6.78 6.96 -3.88
N GLY A 325 5.53 7.10 -3.49
CA GLY A 325 5.14 7.02 -2.09
C GLY A 325 3.70 7.47 -1.88
N ALA A 326 3.17 7.06 -0.75
CA ALA A 326 1.84 7.46 -0.32
C ALA A 326 1.70 7.30 1.20
N PRO A 327 0.81 8.04 1.85
CA PRO A 327 0.40 7.68 3.19
C PRO A 327 -0.40 6.38 3.17
N GLU A 328 -0.30 5.63 4.24
CA GLU A 328 -1.11 4.45 4.47
C GLU A 328 -1.91 4.62 5.76
N GLY A 329 -3.09 3.98 5.83
CA GLY A 329 -3.98 4.25 6.94
C GLY A 329 -5.12 3.26 7.09
N TYR A 330 -6.22 3.74 7.66
CA TYR A 330 -7.35 2.90 8.02
C TYR A 330 -8.68 3.52 7.60
N LEU A 331 -9.62 2.66 7.21
CA LEU A 331 -11.02 2.99 7.01
C LEU A 331 -11.86 2.45 8.17
N ILE A 332 -12.95 3.15 8.48
CA ILE A 332 -13.99 2.67 9.39
C ILE A 332 -15.13 2.08 8.56
N ASN A 333 -15.55 0.87 8.91
CA ASN A 333 -16.64 0.20 8.22
C ASN A 333 -17.96 0.97 8.36
N ALA A 334 -18.49 1.47 7.24
CA ALA A 334 -19.75 2.22 7.19
C ALA A 334 -20.97 1.42 7.69
N ARG A 335 -20.84 0.11 7.84
CA ARG A 335 -21.89 -0.80 8.34
C ARG A 335 -21.65 -1.24 9.78
N SER A 336 -20.58 -0.75 10.42
CA SER A 336 -20.28 -1.09 11.80
C SER A 336 -21.29 -0.44 12.76
N PRO A 337 -21.90 -1.20 13.66
CA PRO A 337 -22.72 -0.63 14.74
C PRO A 337 -21.86 0.09 15.80
N ARG A 338 -20.53 0.01 15.68
CA ARG A 338 -19.53 0.61 16.59
C ARG A 338 -18.69 1.68 15.92
N ALA A 339 -19.17 2.29 14.85
CA ALA A 339 -18.37 3.25 14.08
C ALA A 339 -17.87 4.44 14.92
N ALA A 340 -18.67 4.95 15.85
CA ALA A 340 -18.26 6.00 16.76
C ALA A 340 -17.16 5.53 17.73
N LEU A 341 -17.24 4.30 18.25
CA LEU A 341 -16.19 3.69 19.08
C LEU A 341 -14.91 3.46 18.26
N ALA A 342 -15.05 3.03 16.99
CA ALA A 342 -13.94 2.87 16.06
C ALA A 342 -13.22 4.20 15.80
N ALA A 343 -13.97 5.28 15.60
CA ALA A 343 -13.41 6.63 15.44
C ALA A 343 -12.66 7.10 16.71
N ASP A 344 -13.23 6.88 17.90
CA ASP A 344 -12.58 7.22 19.17
C ASP A 344 -11.29 6.40 19.40
N PHE A 345 -11.31 5.09 19.06
CA PHE A 345 -10.12 4.24 19.13
C PHE A 345 -9.00 4.75 18.20
N MET A 346 -9.32 5.10 16.95
CA MET A 346 -8.33 5.62 16.00
C MET A 346 -7.84 7.03 16.40
N LYS A 347 -8.72 7.87 16.96
CA LYS A 347 -8.32 9.17 17.53
C LYS A 347 -7.34 9.00 18.70
N PHE A 348 -7.54 7.97 19.53
CA PHE A 348 -6.62 7.56 20.59
C PHE A 348 -5.30 7.00 20.02
N ALA A 349 -5.35 6.12 19.02
CA ALA A 349 -4.16 5.54 18.37
C ALA A 349 -3.27 6.61 17.70
N THR A 350 -3.87 7.71 17.24
CA THR A 350 -3.18 8.84 16.58
C THR A 350 -2.92 10.03 17.51
N GLU A 351 -2.96 9.83 18.84
CA GLU A 351 -2.48 10.86 19.79
C GLU A 351 -0.98 11.13 19.57
N PRO A 352 -0.51 12.39 19.69
CA PRO A 352 0.88 12.76 19.40
C PRO A 352 1.94 11.88 20.09
N GLU A 353 1.70 11.45 21.33
CA GLU A 353 2.61 10.59 22.09
C GLU A 353 2.71 9.19 21.44
N ARG A 354 1.59 8.62 20.97
CA ARG A 354 1.53 7.31 20.32
C ARG A 354 2.12 7.37 18.91
N ALA A 355 1.85 8.45 18.21
CA ALA A 355 2.44 8.74 16.92
C ALA A 355 3.97 8.84 16.99
N ALA A 356 4.49 9.51 18.02
CA ALA A 356 5.94 9.57 18.28
C ALA A 356 6.50 8.17 18.67
N THR A 357 5.76 7.35 19.40
CA THR A 357 6.12 5.96 19.69
C THR A 357 6.19 5.12 18.41
N LEU A 358 5.20 5.22 17.52
CA LEU A 358 5.20 4.55 16.22
C LEU A 358 6.42 4.90 15.38
N SER A 359 6.84 6.16 15.42
CA SER A 359 8.00 6.66 14.65
C SER A 359 9.35 6.30 15.27
N SER A 360 9.35 5.78 16.49
CA SER A 360 10.56 5.42 17.22
C SER A 360 10.90 3.94 17.05
N LEU A 361 12.18 3.57 17.27
CA LEU A 361 12.55 2.16 17.40
C LEU A 361 11.80 1.51 18.57
N PRO A 362 11.38 0.25 18.47
CA PRO A 362 11.71 -0.69 17.38
C PRO A 362 10.76 -0.62 16.17
N TYR A 363 9.71 0.22 16.19
CA TYR A 363 8.68 0.24 15.16
C TYR A 363 9.14 0.93 13.87
N GLY A 364 9.75 2.12 13.96
CA GLY A 364 10.34 2.85 12.84
C GLY A 364 9.34 3.28 11.74
N GLN A 365 8.03 3.35 12.08
CA GLN A 365 6.99 3.72 11.11
C GLN A 365 6.74 5.22 11.16
N PRO A 366 7.08 5.99 10.09
CA PRO A 366 7.02 7.44 10.13
C PRO A 366 5.57 7.95 10.19
N SER A 367 5.08 8.29 11.37
CA SER A 367 3.69 8.74 11.53
C SER A 367 3.37 10.00 10.72
N THR A 368 2.14 10.09 10.22
CA THR A 368 1.57 11.24 9.52
C THR A 368 1.21 12.40 10.46
N VAL A 369 1.24 12.16 11.78
CA VAL A 369 0.97 13.20 12.79
C VAL A 369 2.12 14.20 12.81
N VAL A 370 1.78 15.47 12.63
CA VAL A 370 2.75 16.57 12.55
C VAL A 370 3.63 16.61 13.80
N GLY A 371 4.95 16.60 13.59
CA GLY A 371 5.96 16.61 14.65
C GLY A 371 6.20 15.27 15.34
N ALA A 372 5.59 14.17 14.88
CA ALA A 372 5.84 12.84 15.43
C ALA A 372 7.20 12.27 15.04
N VAL A 373 7.69 12.57 13.84
CA VAL A 373 9.03 12.17 13.34
C VAL A 373 10.02 13.29 13.65
N THR A 374 11.08 12.96 14.37
CA THR A 374 12.13 13.92 14.76
C THR A 374 13.52 13.27 14.72
N GLU A 375 14.57 14.05 14.62
CA GLU A 375 15.96 13.56 14.70
C GLU A 375 16.28 12.81 16.01
N GLN A 376 15.48 13.00 17.06
CA GLN A 376 15.70 12.40 18.38
C GLN A 376 15.05 11.05 18.56
N ASN A 377 13.97 10.75 17.80
CA ASN A 377 13.18 9.54 17.97
C ASN A 377 13.17 8.60 16.76
N SER A 378 13.77 9.00 15.64
CA SER A 378 13.92 8.17 14.45
C SER A 378 15.40 7.97 14.10
N SER A 379 15.71 6.94 13.30
CA SER A 379 17.05 6.83 12.75
C SER A 379 17.34 7.98 11.77
N LYS A 380 18.64 8.25 11.54
CA LYS A 380 19.04 9.30 10.60
C LYS A 380 18.45 9.06 9.21
N ALA A 381 18.43 7.81 8.74
CA ALA A 381 17.93 7.47 7.41
C ALA A 381 16.43 7.67 7.30
N VAL A 382 15.66 7.26 8.32
CA VAL A 382 14.20 7.51 8.37
C VAL A 382 13.90 9.00 8.37
N TYR A 383 14.61 9.78 9.22
CA TYR A 383 14.42 11.23 9.28
C TYR A 383 14.72 11.90 7.94
N GLU A 384 15.89 11.60 7.33
CA GLU A 384 16.28 12.11 6.00
C GLU A 384 15.29 11.67 4.91
N GLY A 385 14.79 10.44 4.95
CA GLY A 385 13.82 9.94 3.99
C GLY A 385 12.49 10.69 4.07
N ILE A 386 11.96 10.87 5.28
CA ILE A 386 10.72 11.63 5.49
C ILE A 386 10.88 13.12 5.17
N ASP A 387 12.03 13.71 5.47
CA ASP A 387 12.30 15.10 5.07
C ASP A 387 12.26 15.25 3.54
N ARG A 388 12.82 14.29 2.79
CA ARG A 388 12.72 14.27 1.32
C ARG A 388 11.29 14.03 0.82
N VAL A 389 10.54 13.11 1.44
CA VAL A 389 9.12 12.87 1.14
C VAL A 389 8.30 14.16 1.31
N ASN A 390 8.56 14.92 2.39
CA ASN A 390 7.87 16.17 2.67
C ASN A 390 8.29 17.32 1.73
N GLN A 391 9.46 17.23 1.09
CA GLN A 391 9.98 18.22 0.14
C GLN A 391 9.70 17.87 -1.32
N ALA A 392 9.23 16.64 -1.59
CA ALA A 392 8.90 16.19 -2.94
C ALA A 392 7.87 17.12 -3.59
N SER A 393 8.04 17.39 -4.89
CA SER A 393 7.09 18.15 -5.70
C SER A 393 5.71 17.47 -5.72
N GLN A 394 5.71 16.12 -5.75
CA GLN A 394 4.53 15.28 -5.63
C GLN A 394 4.91 13.89 -5.12
N LEU A 395 3.95 13.24 -4.48
CA LEU A 395 3.99 11.79 -4.24
C LEU A 395 3.20 11.07 -5.32
N VAL A 396 3.77 9.99 -5.82
CA VAL A 396 3.12 9.13 -6.83
C VAL A 396 2.81 7.80 -6.16
N ALA A 397 1.53 7.51 -5.97
CA ALA A 397 1.07 6.33 -5.26
C ALA A 397 1.42 5.03 -6.02
N TRP A 398 1.37 3.91 -5.31
CA TRP A 398 1.69 2.57 -5.81
C TRP A 398 0.85 2.21 -7.03
N LEU A 399 1.50 1.82 -8.13
CA LEU A 399 0.85 1.58 -9.43
C LEU A 399 -0.28 0.54 -9.36
N ASP A 400 -0.12 -0.48 -8.53
CA ASP A 400 -1.11 -1.53 -8.30
C ASP A 400 -2.27 -1.12 -7.36
N THR A 401 -2.20 0.05 -6.74
CA THR A 401 -3.26 0.58 -5.89
C THR A 401 -3.92 1.83 -6.44
N VAL A 402 -3.24 2.56 -7.32
CA VAL A 402 -3.76 3.79 -7.92
C VAL A 402 -4.55 3.53 -9.20
N THR A 403 -4.40 2.34 -9.80
CA THR A 403 -5.14 1.92 -11.00
C THR A 403 -6.22 0.89 -10.66
N VAL A 404 -7.26 0.82 -11.51
CA VAL A 404 -8.31 -0.18 -11.36
C VAL A 404 -7.74 -1.61 -11.42
N PRO A 405 -8.39 -2.60 -10.78
CA PRO A 405 -7.82 -3.95 -10.63
C PRO A 405 -7.38 -4.61 -11.92
N GLU A 406 -8.13 -4.45 -13.01
CA GLU A 406 -7.81 -5.04 -14.31
C GLU A 406 -6.51 -4.48 -14.90
N VAL A 407 -6.27 -3.18 -14.72
CA VAL A 407 -5.05 -2.48 -15.16
C VAL A 407 -3.89 -2.83 -14.23
N ALA A 408 -4.12 -2.88 -12.93
CA ALA A 408 -3.14 -3.30 -11.94
C ALA A 408 -2.63 -4.72 -12.22
N ASP A 409 -3.53 -5.67 -12.49
CA ASP A 409 -3.18 -7.06 -12.84
C ASP A 409 -2.37 -7.13 -14.14
N ALA A 410 -2.69 -6.29 -15.15
CA ALA A 410 -1.92 -6.21 -16.40
C ALA A 410 -0.50 -5.67 -16.15
N TRP A 411 -0.32 -4.68 -15.29
CA TRP A 411 0.99 -4.16 -14.89
C TRP A 411 1.80 -5.20 -14.11
N LEU A 412 1.20 -5.92 -13.16
CA LEU A 412 1.86 -7.00 -12.41
C LEU A 412 2.38 -8.08 -13.37
N ALA A 413 1.52 -8.58 -14.26
CA ALA A 413 1.90 -9.56 -15.27
C ALA A 413 2.97 -9.02 -16.25
N GLY A 414 2.86 -7.74 -16.62
CA GLY A 414 3.82 -7.05 -17.49
C GLY A 414 5.21 -6.95 -16.87
N GLY A 415 5.30 -6.56 -15.59
CA GLY A 415 6.55 -6.49 -14.84
C GLY A 415 7.26 -7.85 -14.77
N GLU A 416 6.51 -8.91 -14.46
CA GLU A 416 7.03 -10.29 -14.46
C GLU A 416 7.52 -10.73 -15.87
N ALA A 417 6.76 -10.38 -16.90
CA ALA A 417 7.10 -10.71 -18.27
C ALA A 417 8.36 -9.98 -18.76
N LEU A 418 8.53 -8.72 -18.37
CA LEU A 418 9.75 -7.95 -18.67
C LEU A 418 10.98 -8.58 -18.01
N ILE A 419 10.91 -8.93 -16.72
CA ILE A 419 12.00 -9.56 -15.97
C ILE A 419 12.39 -10.89 -16.61
N SER A 420 11.42 -11.73 -16.94
CA SER A 420 11.68 -13.03 -17.56
C SER A 420 12.14 -12.92 -19.02
N GLY A 421 11.94 -11.76 -19.65
CA GLY A 421 12.21 -11.53 -21.08
C GLY A 421 11.20 -12.25 -21.99
N SER A 422 9.99 -12.52 -21.47
CA SER A 422 8.91 -13.15 -22.23
C SER A 422 8.01 -12.14 -22.96
N ALA A 423 8.14 -10.85 -22.67
CA ALA A 423 7.49 -9.76 -23.38
C ALA A 423 8.45 -8.60 -23.62
N THR A 424 8.20 -7.84 -24.67
CA THR A 424 8.84 -6.54 -24.94
C THR A 424 8.09 -5.40 -24.22
N PRO A 425 8.70 -4.23 -24.04
CA PRO A 425 8.01 -3.03 -23.55
C PRO A 425 6.70 -2.72 -24.30
N GLU A 426 6.71 -2.81 -25.63
CA GLU A 426 5.54 -2.56 -26.48
C GLU A 426 4.42 -3.57 -26.19
N GLU A 427 4.73 -4.87 -26.07
CA GLU A 427 3.74 -5.93 -25.76
C GLU A 427 3.13 -5.76 -24.38
N VAL A 428 3.90 -5.26 -23.40
CA VAL A 428 3.37 -4.93 -22.06
C VAL A 428 2.40 -3.77 -22.16
N LEU A 429 2.76 -2.67 -22.83
CA LEU A 429 1.88 -1.53 -23.03
C LEU A 429 0.59 -1.89 -23.77
N ASP A 430 0.67 -2.75 -24.78
CA ASP A 430 -0.51 -3.24 -25.50
C ASP A 430 -1.45 -4.04 -24.59
N SER A 431 -0.88 -4.84 -23.68
CA SER A 431 -1.66 -5.59 -22.66
C SER A 431 -2.36 -4.65 -21.68
N VAL A 432 -1.66 -3.61 -21.22
CA VAL A 432 -2.22 -2.59 -20.30
C VAL A 432 -3.34 -1.79 -20.99
N ARG A 433 -3.14 -1.36 -22.23
CA ARG A 433 -4.18 -0.66 -23.02
C ARG A 433 -5.40 -1.55 -23.21
N ALA A 434 -5.21 -2.83 -23.49
CA ALA A 434 -6.32 -3.77 -23.65
C ALA A 434 -7.08 -3.99 -22.33
N ALA A 435 -6.39 -4.05 -21.20
CA ALA A 435 -7.00 -4.14 -19.88
C ALA A 435 -7.80 -2.87 -19.56
N ASN A 436 -7.23 -1.71 -19.83
CA ASN A 436 -7.89 -0.42 -19.64
C ASN A 436 -9.17 -0.28 -20.49
N ASP A 437 -9.13 -0.71 -21.77
CA ASP A 437 -10.31 -0.70 -22.64
C ASP A 437 -11.40 -1.68 -22.16
N GLY A 438 -11.03 -2.74 -21.48
CA GLY A 438 -11.95 -3.68 -20.85
C GLY A 438 -12.57 -3.16 -19.53
N ALA A 439 -11.96 -2.18 -18.88
CA ALA A 439 -12.40 -1.59 -17.63
C ALA A 439 -13.37 -0.40 -17.80
N LYS A 440 -13.47 0.17 -19.01
CA LYS A 440 -14.44 1.21 -19.39
C LYS A 440 -15.84 0.59 -19.52
#